data_ba77a8a8620a027c85bb6efd177d6f34
#
_entry.id   ba77a8a8620a027c85bb6efd177d6f34
#
_cell.length_a   1.000
_cell.length_b   1.000
_cell.length_c   1.000
_cell.angle_alpha   90.00
_cell.angle_beta   90.00
_cell.angle_gamma   90.00
#
_symmetry.space_group_name_H-M   'P 1'
#
loop_
_entity.id
_entity.type
_entity.pdbx_description
1 polymer ?
#
loop_
_entity_poly.entity_id
_entity_poly.type
_entity_poly.pdbx_seq_one_letter_code
_entity_poly.pdbx_strand_id
1 'polypeptide(L)'
;MGKVIVGMTISVDGYAADRHGSAGPLYPDLADLRDTDYMEAMINETGAVLMGRRAFEMADPDWYVGNYELQVPIFVLTHEPPSVPPKQDEHLTFTFVTDGLESAVAQATQAAGDGAVLVIGGVTFARAVLRAGLADELRIDVMPVLLGAGWRLFDDI
;
A
#
# COMPACT_ATOMS: atom_id res chain seq x y z
N MET A 1 -12.42 16.36 1.56
CA MET A 1 -11.87 15.13 0.94
C MET A 1 -10.46 14.89 1.40
N GLY A 2 -10.15 13.66 1.74
CA GLY A 2 -8.80 13.29 2.16
C GLY A 2 -7.82 13.19 1.01
N LYS A 3 -6.55 13.08 1.35
CA LYS A 3 -5.46 12.98 0.39
C LYS A 3 -5.27 11.53 -0.08
N VAL A 4 -4.73 11.39 -1.28
CA VAL A 4 -4.19 10.12 -1.79
C VAL A 4 -2.68 10.14 -1.57
N ILE A 5 -2.19 9.24 -0.75
CA ILE A 5 -0.80 9.20 -0.32
C ILE A 5 -0.15 7.92 -0.85
N VAL A 6 0.92 8.06 -1.61
CA VAL A 6 1.76 6.92 -1.98
C VAL A 6 2.86 6.82 -0.95
N GLY A 7 2.85 5.75 -0.16
CA GLY A 7 3.87 5.48 0.86
C GLY A 7 4.79 4.35 0.42
N MET A 8 6.10 4.59 0.43
CA MET A 8 7.10 3.61 0.06
C MET A 8 8.29 3.69 0.98
N THR A 9 8.92 2.54 1.21
CA THR A 9 10.20 2.46 1.90
C THR A 9 11.27 2.08 0.88
N ILE A 10 12.38 2.79 0.89
CA ILE A 10 13.50 2.53 -0.03
C ILE A 10 14.82 2.45 0.73
N SER A 11 15.80 1.80 0.10
CA SER A 11 17.19 1.84 0.57
C SER A 11 17.82 3.20 0.28
N VAL A 12 18.97 3.47 0.90
CA VAL A 12 19.73 4.70 0.63
C VAL A 12 20.09 4.84 -0.85
N ASP A 13 20.33 3.73 -1.53
CA ASP A 13 20.65 3.70 -2.96
C ASP A 13 19.42 3.60 -3.88
N GLY A 14 18.22 3.79 -3.35
CA GLY A 14 17.01 4.02 -4.13
C GLY A 14 16.20 2.80 -4.54
N TYR A 15 16.41 1.66 -3.91
CA TYR A 15 15.69 0.43 -4.24
C TYR A 15 14.54 0.18 -3.27
N ALA A 16 13.36 -0.11 -3.79
CA ALA A 16 12.17 -0.46 -3.02
C ALA A 16 12.04 -1.97 -2.76
N ALA A 17 12.81 -2.76 -3.46
CA ALA A 17 12.90 -4.21 -3.28
C ALA A 17 14.26 -4.71 -3.78
N ASP A 18 14.68 -5.86 -3.29
CA ASP A 18 15.91 -6.50 -3.77
C ASP A 18 15.72 -7.11 -5.17
N ARG A 19 16.77 -7.76 -5.68
CA ARG A 19 16.74 -8.37 -7.01
C ARG A 19 15.71 -9.49 -7.17
N HIS A 20 15.24 -10.04 -6.06
CA HIS A 20 14.21 -11.09 -6.03
C HIS A 20 12.80 -10.52 -5.82
N GLY A 21 12.66 -9.20 -5.74
CA GLY A 21 11.40 -8.54 -5.51
C GLY A 21 10.96 -8.52 -4.05
N SER A 22 11.86 -8.84 -3.11
CA SER A 22 11.57 -8.83 -1.69
C SER A 22 11.89 -7.48 -1.07
N ALA A 23 10.96 -6.95 -0.30
CA ALA A 23 11.16 -5.75 0.51
C ALA A 23 11.69 -6.07 1.92
N GLY A 24 11.82 -7.36 2.26
CA GLY A 24 12.24 -7.81 3.59
C GLY A 24 13.49 -7.13 4.13
N PRO A 25 14.56 -6.96 3.32
CA PRO A 25 15.79 -6.30 3.77
C PRO A 25 15.61 -4.83 4.20
N LEU A 26 14.51 -4.19 3.81
CA LEU A 26 14.19 -2.81 4.17
C LEU A 26 13.48 -2.69 5.52
N TYR A 27 13.08 -3.80 6.13
CA TYR A 27 12.30 -3.81 7.36
C TYR A 27 12.96 -4.64 8.47
N PRO A 28 14.25 -4.39 8.82
CA PRO A 28 14.91 -5.16 9.88
C PRO A 28 14.33 -4.89 11.26
N ASP A 29 13.65 -3.76 11.42
CA ASP A 29 13.11 -3.25 12.67
C ASP A 29 11.57 -3.14 12.66
N LEU A 30 10.89 -3.88 11.77
CA LEU A 30 9.43 -3.74 11.61
C LEU A 30 8.67 -3.91 12.94
N ALA A 31 9.11 -4.85 13.78
CA ALA A 31 8.48 -5.07 15.07
C ALA A 31 8.65 -3.87 16.03
N ASP A 32 9.77 -3.15 15.92
CA ASP A 32 10.06 -1.99 16.76
C ASP A 32 9.27 -0.75 16.34
N LEU A 33 8.76 -0.71 15.10
CA LEU A 33 7.92 0.39 14.62
C LEU A 33 6.51 0.35 15.16
N ARG A 34 6.06 -0.80 15.63
CA ARG A 34 4.73 -0.94 16.24
C ARG A 34 4.68 -0.10 17.52
N ASP A 35 3.51 0.45 17.80
CA ASP A 35 3.27 1.28 18.99
C ASP A 35 4.11 2.57 19.05
N THR A 36 4.69 2.99 17.92
CA THR A 36 5.36 4.28 17.81
C THR A 36 4.37 5.37 17.42
N ASP A 37 4.69 6.63 17.77
CA ASP A 37 3.88 7.79 17.37
C ASP A 37 3.78 7.90 15.85
N TYR A 38 4.82 7.52 15.13
CA TYR A 38 4.86 7.50 13.67
C TYR A 38 3.77 6.58 13.10
N MET A 39 3.72 5.33 13.58
CA MET A 39 2.71 4.35 13.13
C MET A 39 1.32 4.75 13.58
N GLU A 40 1.17 5.25 14.79
CA GLU A 40 -0.13 5.70 15.30
C GLU A 40 -0.68 6.85 14.47
N ALA A 41 0.15 7.82 14.10
CA ALA A 41 -0.27 8.93 13.24
C ALA A 41 -0.74 8.45 11.86
N MET A 42 -0.02 7.50 11.26
CA MET A 42 -0.41 6.89 9.98
C MET A 42 -1.74 6.17 10.08
N ILE A 43 -1.93 5.38 11.14
CA ILE A 43 -3.19 4.64 11.37
C ILE A 43 -4.35 5.63 11.52
N ASN A 44 -4.16 6.66 12.30
CA ASN A 44 -5.22 7.63 12.60
C ASN A 44 -5.64 8.46 11.38
N GLU A 45 -4.74 8.76 10.47
CA GLU A 45 -5.09 9.55 9.27
C GLU A 45 -5.67 8.70 8.14
N THR A 46 -5.46 7.38 8.14
CA THR A 46 -5.83 6.51 7.02
C THR A 46 -7.29 6.08 7.13
N GLY A 47 -8.08 6.38 6.11
CA GLY A 47 -9.49 6.00 6.02
C GLY A 47 -9.76 4.85 5.05
N ALA A 48 -8.84 4.57 4.14
CA ALA A 48 -8.92 3.44 3.22
C ALA A 48 -7.52 3.08 2.71
N VAL A 49 -7.38 1.83 2.28
CA VAL A 49 -6.14 1.33 1.67
C VAL A 49 -6.43 0.95 0.23
N LEU A 50 -5.51 1.29 -0.66
CA LEU A 50 -5.53 0.88 -2.05
C LEU A 50 -4.26 0.10 -2.36
N MET A 51 -4.40 -1.10 -2.88
CA MET A 51 -3.26 -1.94 -3.22
C MET A 51 -3.47 -2.66 -4.54
N GLY A 52 -2.38 -3.09 -5.13
CA GLY A 52 -2.42 -3.96 -6.30
C GLY A 52 -2.59 -5.42 -5.88
N ARG A 53 -2.90 -6.27 -6.85
CA ARG A 53 -3.13 -7.70 -6.61
C ARG A 53 -1.93 -8.39 -5.95
N ARG A 54 -0.70 -8.09 -6.40
CA ARG A 54 0.50 -8.73 -5.83
C ARG A 54 0.69 -8.41 -4.35
N ALA A 55 0.44 -7.17 -3.96
CA ALA A 55 0.52 -6.78 -2.56
C ALA A 55 -0.54 -7.53 -1.72
N PHE A 56 -1.76 -7.64 -2.23
CA PHE A 56 -2.83 -8.39 -1.58
C PHE A 56 -2.46 -9.87 -1.40
N GLU A 57 -1.84 -10.48 -2.40
CA GLU A 57 -1.48 -11.90 -2.39
C GLU A 57 -0.23 -12.22 -1.56
N MET A 58 0.47 -11.21 -1.03
CA MET A 58 1.64 -11.42 -0.17
C MET A 58 1.28 -12.02 1.20
N ALA A 59 0.03 -11.90 1.62
CA ALA A 59 -0.48 -12.49 2.85
C ALA A 59 -1.64 -13.43 2.54
N ASP A 60 -1.95 -14.31 3.49
CA ASP A 60 -3.17 -15.11 3.41
C ASP A 60 -4.37 -14.15 3.38
N PRO A 61 -5.32 -14.31 2.45
CA PRO A 61 -6.46 -13.40 2.35
C PRO A 61 -7.28 -13.28 3.64
N ASP A 62 -7.34 -14.33 4.43
CA ASP A 62 -8.08 -14.31 5.68
C ASP A 62 -7.31 -13.76 6.87
N TRP A 63 -6.02 -13.44 6.67
CA TRP A 63 -5.16 -12.90 7.74
C TRP A 63 -5.49 -11.45 8.09
N TYR A 64 -5.97 -10.65 7.14
CA TYR A 64 -6.08 -9.19 7.29
C TYR A 64 -6.99 -8.77 8.44
N VAL A 65 -8.16 -9.39 8.57
CA VAL A 65 -9.11 -9.05 9.64
C VAL A 65 -8.48 -9.34 11.01
N GLY A 66 -8.37 -8.29 11.83
CA GLY A 66 -7.84 -8.38 13.19
C GLY A 66 -6.32 -8.43 13.29
N ASN A 67 -5.58 -8.59 12.19
CA ASN A 67 -4.13 -8.71 12.20
C ASN A 67 -3.40 -7.58 11.48
N TYR A 68 -3.99 -7.06 10.41
CA TYR A 68 -3.41 -5.94 9.67
C TYR A 68 -3.51 -4.67 10.52
N GLU A 69 -2.47 -3.84 10.50
CA GLU A 69 -2.45 -2.60 11.29
C GLU A 69 -3.51 -1.59 10.88
N LEU A 70 -3.97 -1.66 9.64
CA LEU A 70 -5.00 -0.75 9.11
C LEU A 70 -6.32 -1.49 8.97
N GLN A 71 -7.18 -1.38 9.97
CA GLN A 71 -8.51 -1.98 9.98
C GLN A 71 -9.52 -1.00 9.35
N VAL A 72 -9.42 -0.84 8.04
CA VAL A 72 -10.20 0.08 7.22
C VAL A 72 -10.56 -0.62 5.90
N PRO A 73 -11.48 -0.06 5.10
CA PRO A 73 -11.79 -0.60 3.79
C PRO A 73 -10.54 -0.71 2.91
N ILE A 74 -10.35 -1.86 2.29
CA ILE A 74 -9.25 -2.15 1.38
C ILE A 74 -9.78 -2.32 -0.04
N PHE A 75 -9.20 -1.59 -0.97
CA PHE A 75 -9.51 -1.68 -2.39
C PHE A 75 -8.33 -2.34 -3.10
N VAL A 76 -8.62 -3.37 -3.86
CA VAL A 76 -7.60 -4.12 -4.59
C VAL A 76 -7.84 -3.97 -6.08
N LEU A 77 -6.89 -3.36 -6.79
CA LEU A 77 -6.95 -3.27 -8.25
C LEU A 77 -6.48 -4.61 -8.83
N THR A 78 -7.36 -5.25 -9.60
CA THR A 78 -7.07 -6.56 -10.20
C THR A 78 -7.86 -6.71 -11.50
N HIS A 79 -7.37 -7.57 -12.39
CA HIS A 79 -8.14 -7.94 -13.58
C HIS A 79 -9.25 -8.91 -13.24
N GLU A 80 -9.02 -9.76 -12.25
CA GLU A 80 -9.96 -10.81 -11.88
C GLU A 80 -10.02 -10.96 -10.36
N PRO A 81 -11.22 -10.82 -9.76
CA PRO A 81 -11.36 -11.00 -8.31
C PRO A 81 -11.07 -12.45 -7.92
N PRO A 82 -10.68 -12.72 -6.67
CA PRO A 82 -10.50 -14.09 -6.21
C PRO A 82 -11.83 -14.85 -6.25
N SER A 83 -11.75 -16.14 -6.55
CA SER A 83 -12.94 -17.00 -6.62
C SER A 83 -13.57 -17.21 -5.24
N VAL A 84 -12.76 -17.16 -4.18
CA VAL A 84 -13.22 -17.24 -2.79
C VAL A 84 -13.00 -15.87 -2.16
N PRO A 85 -14.08 -15.18 -1.72
CA PRO A 85 -13.94 -13.89 -1.05
C PRO A 85 -13.12 -14.03 0.24
N PRO A 86 -12.22 -13.08 0.52
CA PRO A 86 -11.48 -13.09 1.78
C PRO A 86 -12.40 -12.76 2.96
N LYS A 87 -11.96 -13.12 4.16
CA LYS A 87 -12.67 -12.79 5.38
C LYS A 87 -12.77 -11.27 5.54
N GLN A 88 -13.95 -10.81 5.93
CA GLN A 88 -14.26 -9.40 6.16
C GLN A 88 -15.02 -9.23 7.46
N ASP A 89 -15.01 -8.02 8.00
CA ASP A 89 -15.86 -7.63 9.12
C ASP A 89 -16.45 -6.23 8.88
N GLU A 90 -17.00 -5.59 9.91
CA GLU A 90 -17.62 -4.26 9.79
C GLU A 90 -16.61 -3.14 9.54
N HIS A 91 -15.32 -3.34 9.88
CA HIS A 91 -14.28 -2.33 9.74
C HIS A 91 -13.39 -2.56 8.53
N LEU A 92 -12.95 -3.80 8.32
CA LEU A 92 -12.08 -4.17 7.22
C LEU A 92 -12.87 -4.94 6.18
N THR A 93 -13.14 -4.27 5.07
CA THR A 93 -13.84 -4.84 3.91
C THR A 93 -12.90 -4.89 2.72
N PHE A 94 -13.20 -5.77 1.77
CA PHE A 94 -12.46 -5.84 0.51
C PHE A 94 -13.38 -5.49 -0.65
N THR A 95 -12.91 -4.59 -1.51
CA THR A 95 -13.53 -4.30 -2.80
C THR A 95 -12.50 -4.55 -3.89
N PHE A 96 -12.81 -5.47 -4.79
CA PHE A 96 -11.93 -5.78 -5.92
C PHE A 96 -12.38 -4.96 -7.12
N VAL A 97 -11.54 -4.04 -7.56
CA VAL A 97 -11.84 -3.10 -8.64
C VAL A 97 -11.23 -3.63 -9.92
N THR A 98 -12.06 -3.82 -10.95
CA THR A 98 -11.64 -4.42 -12.22
C THR A 98 -11.74 -3.47 -13.41
N ASP A 99 -12.21 -2.25 -13.19
CA ASP A 99 -12.44 -1.24 -14.24
C ASP A 99 -11.41 -0.10 -14.24
N GLY A 100 -10.24 -0.36 -13.70
CA GLY A 100 -9.10 0.52 -13.85
C GLY A 100 -8.69 1.31 -12.62
N LEU A 101 -7.52 1.92 -12.72
CA LEU A 101 -6.86 2.60 -11.61
C LEU A 101 -7.65 3.83 -11.14
N GLU A 102 -8.17 4.62 -12.06
CA GLU A 102 -8.93 5.83 -11.73
C GLU A 102 -10.20 5.50 -10.94
N SER A 103 -10.89 4.43 -11.34
CA SER A 103 -12.04 3.93 -10.61
C SER A 103 -11.65 3.48 -9.20
N ALA A 104 -10.55 2.75 -9.08
CA ALA A 104 -10.06 2.27 -7.78
C ALA A 104 -9.75 3.44 -6.83
N VAL A 105 -9.04 4.46 -7.33
CA VAL A 105 -8.73 5.67 -6.54
C VAL A 105 -10.00 6.40 -6.14
N ALA A 106 -10.95 6.56 -7.05
CA ALA A 106 -12.21 7.25 -6.77
C ALA A 106 -13.03 6.52 -5.70
N GLN A 107 -13.15 5.21 -5.80
CA GLN A 107 -13.88 4.40 -4.82
C GLN A 107 -13.21 4.43 -3.44
N ALA A 108 -11.90 4.31 -3.39
CA ALA A 108 -11.15 4.38 -2.15
C ALA A 108 -11.27 5.76 -1.48
N THR A 109 -11.19 6.83 -2.27
CA THR A 109 -11.34 8.20 -1.78
C THR A 109 -12.72 8.43 -1.18
N GLN A 110 -13.76 7.93 -1.84
CA GLN A 110 -15.12 8.03 -1.33
C GLN A 110 -15.29 7.28 -0.01
N ALA A 111 -14.75 6.07 0.07
CA ALA A 111 -14.84 5.26 1.29
C ALA A 111 -14.04 5.88 2.45
N ALA A 112 -12.93 6.54 2.16
CA ALA A 112 -12.09 7.15 3.17
C ALA A 112 -12.73 8.41 3.81
N GLY A 113 -13.69 9.03 3.15
CA GLY A 113 -14.33 10.26 3.64
C GLY A 113 -13.30 11.37 3.81
N ASP A 114 -13.13 11.86 5.03
CA ASP A 114 -12.13 12.87 5.36
C ASP A 114 -10.74 12.27 5.62
N GLY A 115 -10.64 10.97 5.75
CA GLY A 115 -9.38 10.26 5.94
C GLY A 115 -8.59 10.14 4.65
N ALA A 116 -7.31 9.81 4.77
CA ALA A 116 -6.44 9.60 3.64
C ALA A 116 -6.65 8.21 3.01
N VAL A 117 -6.40 8.12 1.72
CA VAL A 117 -6.21 6.84 1.03
C VAL A 117 -4.71 6.56 1.03
N LEU A 118 -4.32 5.47 1.65
CA LEU A 118 -2.93 5.03 1.63
C LEU A 118 -2.74 4.00 0.51
N VAL A 119 -1.92 4.35 -0.45
CA VAL A 119 -1.55 3.46 -1.56
C VAL A 119 -0.38 2.60 -1.11
N ILE A 120 -0.64 1.31 -1.06
CA ILE A 120 0.35 0.31 -0.65
C ILE A 120 0.54 -0.66 -1.81
N GLY A 121 1.75 -1.06 -2.05
CA GLY A 121 2.00 -2.05 -3.06
C GLY A 121 3.41 -2.06 -3.55
N GLY A 122 3.65 -2.86 -4.55
CA GLY A 122 4.93 -2.93 -5.23
C GLY A 122 5.22 -1.69 -6.06
N VAL A 123 6.44 -1.63 -6.53
CA VAL A 123 6.97 -0.52 -7.33
C VAL A 123 6.10 -0.21 -8.55
N THR A 124 5.65 -1.24 -9.25
CA THR A 124 4.85 -1.07 -10.47
C THR A 124 3.54 -0.35 -10.19
N PHE A 125 2.87 -0.73 -9.10
CA PHE A 125 1.60 -0.12 -8.72
C PHE A 125 1.80 1.33 -8.27
N ALA A 126 2.79 1.59 -7.42
CA ALA A 126 3.12 2.94 -6.97
C ALA A 126 3.44 3.87 -8.15
N ARG A 127 4.25 3.40 -9.09
CA ARG A 127 4.56 4.16 -10.30
C ARG A 127 3.30 4.47 -11.13
N ALA A 128 2.41 3.50 -11.27
CA ALA A 128 1.17 3.71 -12.02
C ALA A 128 0.33 4.84 -11.43
N VAL A 129 0.19 4.87 -10.12
CA VAL A 129 -0.55 5.94 -9.43
C VAL A 129 0.13 7.30 -9.63
N LEU A 130 1.46 7.34 -9.50
CA LEU A 130 2.24 8.58 -9.69
C LEU A 130 2.16 9.09 -11.13
N ARG A 131 2.33 8.22 -12.11
CA ARG A 131 2.24 8.59 -13.53
C ARG A 131 0.87 9.13 -13.92
N ALA A 132 -0.18 8.57 -13.35
CA ALA A 132 -1.54 8.99 -13.61
C ALA A 132 -1.89 10.33 -12.95
N GLY A 133 -1.00 10.88 -12.13
CA GLY A 133 -1.24 12.13 -11.42
C GLY A 133 -2.34 12.04 -10.37
N LEU A 134 -2.57 10.85 -9.83
CA LEU A 134 -3.66 10.58 -8.88
C LEU A 134 -3.23 10.71 -7.42
N ALA A 135 -1.93 10.85 -7.15
CA ALA A 135 -1.42 11.02 -5.79
C ALA A 135 -1.31 12.49 -5.43
N ASP A 136 -1.70 12.84 -4.22
CA ASP A 136 -1.52 14.18 -3.65
C ASP A 136 -0.19 14.30 -2.92
N GLU A 137 0.27 13.20 -2.30
CA GLU A 137 1.54 13.15 -1.58
C GLU A 137 2.30 11.87 -1.89
N LEU A 138 3.62 11.99 -1.89
CA LEU A 138 4.54 10.88 -1.91
C LEU A 138 5.35 10.91 -0.61
N ARG A 139 5.25 9.85 0.17
CA ARG A 139 6.00 9.72 1.42
C ARG A 139 7.01 8.59 1.28
N ILE A 140 8.27 8.93 1.44
CA ILE A 140 9.37 7.99 1.30
C ILE A 140 10.07 7.86 2.64
N ASP A 141 10.12 6.64 3.16
CA ASP A 141 10.97 6.27 4.28
C ASP A 141 12.28 5.73 3.71
N VAL A 142 13.39 6.37 4.03
CA VAL A 142 14.70 5.92 3.58
C VAL A 142 15.37 5.14 4.70
N MET A 143 15.58 3.86 4.46
CA MET A 143 16.24 2.98 5.41
C MET A 143 17.76 3.05 5.21
N PRO A 144 18.55 3.05 6.30
CA PRO A 144 20.01 3.16 6.23
C PRO A 144 20.65 1.82 5.83
N VAL A 145 20.22 1.28 4.70
CA VAL A 145 20.74 0.03 4.12
C VAL A 145 21.02 0.25 2.64
N LEU A 146 21.96 -0.53 2.12
CA LEU A 146 22.28 -0.56 0.69
C LEU A 146 21.86 -1.91 0.13
N LEU A 147 21.15 -1.92 -0.97
CA LEU A 147 20.75 -3.15 -1.65
C LEU A 147 21.65 -3.46 -2.85
N GLY A 148 22.24 -2.45 -3.47
CA GLY A 148 23.16 -2.59 -4.59
C GLY A 148 22.52 -2.98 -5.92
N ALA A 149 21.36 -3.59 -5.88
CA ALA A 149 20.59 -4.01 -7.05
C ALA A 149 19.14 -4.25 -6.60
N GLY A 150 18.21 -4.25 -7.55
CA GLY A 150 16.81 -4.54 -7.26
C GLY A 150 15.85 -3.68 -8.07
N TRP A 151 14.73 -3.37 -7.50
CA TRP A 151 13.64 -2.63 -8.15
C TRP A 151 13.64 -1.18 -7.67
N ARG A 152 13.94 -0.27 -8.58
CA ARG A 152 13.97 1.16 -8.25
C ARG A 152 12.55 1.74 -8.30
N LEU A 153 12.25 2.63 -7.34
CA LEU A 153 10.97 3.34 -7.36
C LEU A 153 10.92 4.37 -8.51
N PHE A 154 12.01 5.11 -8.71
CA PHE A 154 12.05 6.28 -9.59
C PHE A 154 12.60 5.98 -10.99
N ASP A 155 12.22 4.85 -11.57
CA ASP A 155 12.49 4.57 -12.98
C ASP A 155 11.23 4.87 -13.80
N ASP A 156 11.40 5.58 -14.91
CA ASP A 156 10.32 5.86 -15.88
C ASP A 156 9.05 6.47 -15.25
N ILE A 157 9.22 7.38 -14.37
CA ILE A 157 8.09 8.15 -13.81
C ILE A 157 7.85 9.40 -14.62
#